data_e267c1b86c3962443b9a07b7c2526155
#
_entry.id   e267c1b86c3962443b9a07b7c2526155
#
_cell.length_a   1.000
_cell.length_b   1.000
_cell.length_c   1.000
_cell.angle_alpha   90.00
_cell.angle_beta   90.00
_cell.angle_gamma   90.00
#
_symmetry.space_group_name_H-M   'P 1'
#
loop_
_entity.id
_entity.type
_entity.pdbx_description
1 polymer ?
#
loop_
_entity_poly.entity_id
_entity_poly.type
_entity_poly.pdbx_seq_one_letter_code
_entity_poly.pdbx_strand_id
1 'polypeptide(L)'
;MPKQVTVQTFHPAKPSRISDKFGTHGETRKKLGLGPHRGLDYSVQSGTPLLAIGSGRVKNIGETSVLGYFIEISAPVIVKGKLEVKIFGYYHLAEDQSAHWKVGDPVKGGEVLCKSGNSGSASSGPHLHLMAGEKINLATNPVEDPLALIEATLTPQTITVEDEEKPVVKKPAAKKPAKK
;
A
#
# COMPACT_ATOMS: atom_id res chain seq x y z
N MET A 1 22.90 17.88 -6.73
CA MET A 1 22.89 18.43 -5.36
C MET A 1 21.98 17.55 -4.50
N PRO A 2 22.37 17.24 -3.28
CA PRO A 2 21.54 16.41 -2.41
C PRO A 2 20.18 17.08 -2.21
N LYS A 3 19.10 16.31 -2.34
CA LYS A 3 17.73 16.79 -2.23
C LYS A 3 17.16 16.41 -0.86
N GLN A 4 16.56 17.36 -0.17
CA GLN A 4 15.82 17.07 1.04
C GLN A 4 14.40 16.61 0.70
N VAL A 5 13.97 15.50 1.29
CA VAL A 5 12.63 14.94 1.15
C VAL A 5 12.03 14.78 2.53
N THR A 6 10.87 15.41 2.74
CA THR A 6 10.08 15.21 3.97
C THR A 6 9.03 14.14 3.71
N VAL A 7 9.00 13.14 4.56
CA VAL A 7 8.08 12.01 4.51
C VAL A 7 7.24 11.99 5.76
N GLN A 8 5.94 11.76 5.59
CA GLN A 8 4.99 11.55 6.66
C GLN A 8 3.95 10.51 6.25
N THR A 9 3.61 9.63 7.19
CA THR A 9 2.50 8.67 7.06
C THR A 9 1.31 9.09 7.91
N PHE A 10 0.16 8.50 7.62
CA PHE A 10 -1.11 8.77 8.28
C PHE A 10 -1.83 7.46 8.57
N HIS A 11 -2.53 7.38 9.69
CA HIS A 11 -3.49 6.28 9.87
C HIS A 11 -4.64 6.41 8.87
N PRO A 12 -5.01 5.32 8.17
CA PRO A 12 -6.03 5.38 7.12
C PRO A 12 -7.45 5.60 7.65
N ALA A 13 -7.71 5.34 8.93
CA ALA A 13 -9.02 5.49 9.56
C ALA A 13 -8.92 6.22 10.89
N LYS A 14 -9.95 7.03 11.21
CA LYS A 14 -10.10 7.73 12.50
C LYS A 14 -11.52 7.55 13.01
N PRO A 15 -11.74 7.15 14.28
CA PRO A 15 -10.74 6.66 15.21
C PRO A 15 -10.16 5.32 14.73
N SER A 16 -8.86 5.12 14.92
CA SER A 16 -8.14 3.93 14.49
C SER A 16 -8.30 2.79 15.50
N ARG A 17 -9.40 2.06 15.44
CA ARG A 17 -9.56 0.83 16.23
C ARG A 17 -9.08 -0.35 15.40
N ILE A 18 -7.94 -0.89 15.75
CA ILE A 18 -7.41 -2.13 15.16
C ILE A 18 -8.18 -3.31 15.77
N SER A 19 -8.82 -4.11 14.92
CA SER A 19 -9.56 -5.32 15.31
C SER A 19 -8.74 -6.60 15.13
N ASP A 20 -7.88 -6.66 14.11
CA ASP A 20 -6.96 -7.78 13.92
C ASP A 20 -5.60 -7.30 13.39
N LYS A 21 -4.51 -7.83 13.95
CA LYS A 21 -3.14 -7.42 13.63
C LYS A 21 -2.49 -8.33 12.61
N PHE A 22 -1.51 -7.79 11.91
CA PHE A 22 -0.63 -8.54 11.03
C PHE A 22 0.02 -9.73 11.78
N GLY A 23 0.07 -10.88 11.14
CA GLY A 23 0.67 -12.10 11.69
C GLY A 23 -0.21 -12.83 12.71
N THR A 24 -1.37 -12.29 13.11
CA THR A 24 -2.27 -12.98 14.05
C THR A 24 -2.73 -14.31 13.45
N HIS A 25 -2.63 -15.37 14.24
CA HIS A 25 -3.07 -16.72 13.87
C HIS A 25 -3.88 -17.34 15.01
N GLY A 26 -4.98 -16.67 15.36
CA GLY A 26 -5.89 -17.11 16.41
C GLY A 26 -6.70 -18.34 16.05
N GLU A 27 -7.43 -18.89 17.03
CA GLU A 27 -8.19 -20.14 16.89
C GLU A 27 -9.23 -20.12 15.76
N THR A 28 -9.87 -18.98 15.50
CA THR A 28 -10.82 -18.83 14.38
C THR A 28 -10.14 -19.06 13.04
N ARG A 29 -8.97 -18.46 12.80
CA ARG A 29 -8.21 -18.63 11.56
C ARG A 29 -7.74 -20.07 11.40
N LYS A 30 -7.26 -20.70 12.48
CA LYS A 30 -6.85 -22.12 12.48
C LYS A 30 -7.99 -23.05 12.14
N LYS A 31 -9.17 -22.87 12.76
CA LYS A 31 -10.39 -23.67 12.48
C LYS A 31 -10.86 -23.55 11.02
N LEU A 32 -10.64 -22.40 10.41
CA LEU A 32 -10.96 -22.16 9.00
C LEU A 32 -9.85 -22.58 8.03
N GLY A 33 -8.75 -23.15 8.51
CA GLY A 33 -7.59 -23.53 7.69
C GLY A 33 -6.85 -22.33 7.07
N LEU A 34 -7.02 -21.14 7.62
CA LEU A 34 -6.37 -19.93 7.15
C LEU A 34 -4.97 -19.78 7.77
N GLY A 35 -4.03 -19.28 6.99
CA GLY A 35 -2.71 -18.90 7.49
C GLY A 35 -2.75 -17.66 8.40
N PRO A 36 -1.57 -17.21 8.89
CA PRO A 36 -1.46 -15.94 9.62
C PRO A 36 -2.07 -14.78 8.85
N HIS A 37 -2.60 -13.79 9.59
CA HIS A 37 -3.22 -12.61 9.02
C HIS A 37 -2.20 -11.82 8.19
N ARG A 38 -2.51 -11.56 6.93
CA ARG A 38 -1.59 -10.95 5.98
C ARG A 38 -1.71 -9.42 5.91
N GLY A 39 -2.49 -8.82 6.78
CA GLY A 39 -2.74 -7.39 6.81
C GLY A 39 -3.06 -6.90 8.22
N LEU A 40 -3.67 -5.75 8.27
CA LEU A 40 -4.10 -5.06 9.47
C LEU A 40 -5.56 -4.67 9.29
N ASP A 41 -6.44 -5.07 10.20
CA ASP A 41 -7.85 -4.73 10.11
C ASP A 41 -8.21 -3.57 11.03
N TYR A 42 -8.84 -2.56 10.42
CA TYR A 42 -9.45 -1.43 11.13
C TYR A 42 -10.96 -1.61 11.19
N SER A 43 -11.50 -1.70 12.41
CA SER A 43 -12.95 -1.78 12.65
C SER A 43 -13.58 -0.43 12.37
N VAL A 44 -14.24 -0.29 11.23
CA VAL A 44 -14.93 0.91 10.77
C VAL A 44 -16.25 0.55 10.11
N GLN A 45 -17.24 1.46 10.17
CA GLN A 45 -18.51 1.30 9.49
C GLN A 45 -18.34 1.37 7.97
N SER A 46 -19.19 0.67 7.22
CA SER A 46 -19.23 0.81 5.76
C SER A 46 -19.50 2.27 5.38
N GLY A 47 -18.80 2.75 4.35
CA GLY A 47 -18.87 4.14 3.92
C GLY A 47 -17.96 5.11 4.69
N THR A 48 -17.20 4.65 5.69
CA THR A 48 -16.25 5.51 6.40
C THR A 48 -15.15 5.97 5.43
N PRO A 49 -14.90 7.31 5.34
CA PRO A 49 -13.79 7.83 4.54
C PRO A 49 -12.44 7.28 5.04
N LEU A 50 -11.65 6.76 4.13
CA LEU A 50 -10.31 6.24 4.39
C LEU A 50 -9.27 7.19 3.81
N LEU A 51 -8.24 7.50 4.61
CA LEU A 51 -7.20 8.43 4.23
C LEU A 51 -6.03 7.71 3.56
N ALA A 52 -5.40 8.36 2.61
CA ALA A 52 -4.15 7.90 2.01
C ALA A 52 -3.03 7.91 3.07
N ILE A 53 -2.34 6.78 3.22
CA ILE A 53 -1.27 6.61 4.21
C ILE A 53 -0.09 7.56 3.96
N GLY A 54 0.18 7.90 2.73
CA GLY A 54 1.27 8.81 2.37
C GLY A 54 1.10 9.38 0.98
N SER A 55 1.89 10.38 0.64
CA SER A 55 1.89 10.98 -0.69
C SER A 55 2.59 10.06 -1.69
N GLY A 56 1.93 9.78 -2.81
CA GLY A 56 2.48 8.88 -3.82
C GLY A 56 1.64 8.79 -5.07
N ARG A 57 1.41 7.57 -5.55
CA ARG A 57 0.60 7.34 -6.75
C ARG A 57 -0.24 6.08 -6.63
N VAL A 58 -1.39 6.10 -7.28
CA VAL A 58 -2.19 4.90 -7.52
C VAL A 58 -1.38 3.92 -8.37
N LYS A 59 -1.31 2.67 -7.95
CA LYS A 59 -0.52 1.60 -8.57
C LYS A 59 -1.36 0.47 -9.13
N ASN A 60 -2.50 0.20 -8.49
CA ASN A 60 -3.40 -0.86 -8.91
C ASN A 60 -4.81 -0.57 -8.41
N ILE A 61 -5.81 -0.95 -9.20
CA ILE A 61 -7.23 -0.85 -8.86
C ILE A 61 -7.90 -2.09 -9.40
N GLY A 62 -8.86 -2.64 -8.69
CA GLY A 62 -9.61 -3.77 -9.19
C GLY A 62 -10.54 -4.39 -8.18
N GLU A 63 -10.93 -5.63 -8.50
CA GLU A 63 -11.77 -6.48 -7.67
C GLU A 63 -11.22 -7.89 -7.66
N THR A 64 -11.36 -8.55 -6.53
CA THR A 64 -11.19 -10.02 -6.41
C THR A 64 -12.39 -10.61 -5.69
N SER A 65 -12.72 -11.86 -5.99
CA SER A 65 -13.81 -12.56 -5.31
C SER A 65 -13.60 -12.68 -3.80
N VAL A 66 -12.35 -12.73 -3.35
CA VAL A 66 -11.97 -12.93 -1.95
C VAL A 66 -11.87 -11.60 -1.20
N LEU A 67 -11.11 -10.63 -1.73
CA LEU A 67 -10.82 -9.36 -1.05
C LEU A 67 -11.72 -8.21 -1.51
N GLY A 68 -12.64 -8.44 -2.44
CA GLY A 68 -13.57 -7.44 -2.96
C GLY A 68 -12.87 -6.33 -3.73
N TYR A 69 -13.50 -5.16 -3.77
CA TYR A 69 -12.94 -3.95 -4.39
C TYR A 69 -11.73 -3.47 -3.63
N PHE A 70 -10.72 -3.02 -4.37
CA PHE A 70 -9.48 -2.55 -3.77
C PHE A 70 -8.81 -1.42 -4.57
N ILE A 71 -7.93 -0.70 -3.88
CA ILE A 71 -6.96 0.23 -4.45
C ILE A 71 -5.60 0.02 -3.77
N GLU A 72 -4.53 -0.04 -4.56
CA GLU A 72 -3.15 -0.07 -4.08
C GLU A 72 -2.43 1.22 -4.47
N ILE A 73 -1.79 1.87 -3.50
CA ILE A 73 -1.02 3.10 -3.70
C ILE A 73 0.44 2.87 -3.32
N SER A 74 1.37 3.57 -3.97
CA SER A 74 2.74 3.68 -3.47
C SER A 74 2.82 4.82 -2.46
N ALA A 75 3.61 4.65 -1.40
CA ALA A 75 3.94 5.73 -0.48
C ALA A 75 5.37 5.58 0.05
N PRO A 76 6.13 6.68 0.22
CA PRO A 76 7.42 6.64 0.86
C PRO A 76 7.25 6.44 2.37
N VAL A 77 8.16 5.67 2.94
CA VAL A 77 8.28 5.42 4.38
C VAL A 77 9.75 5.44 4.79
N ILE A 78 10.05 5.67 6.06
CA ILE A 78 11.40 5.57 6.59
C ILE A 78 11.53 4.24 7.34
N VAL A 79 12.35 3.35 6.82
CA VAL A 79 12.64 2.05 7.43
C VAL A 79 14.10 2.03 7.87
N LYS A 80 14.35 1.91 9.18
CA LYS A 80 15.71 1.92 9.76
C LYS A 80 16.57 3.09 9.27
N GLY A 81 15.95 4.28 9.18
CA GLY A 81 16.62 5.53 8.75
C GLY A 81 16.84 5.65 7.23
N LYS A 82 16.30 4.74 6.42
CA LYS A 82 16.37 4.78 4.95
C LYS A 82 15.02 5.06 4.34
N LEU A 83 15.02 5.84 3.25
CA LEU A 83 13.82 6.05 2.44
C LEU A 83 13.54 4.80 1.61
N GLU A 84 12.36 4.26 1.79
CA GLU A 84 11.83 3.17 0.96
C GLU A 84 10.48 3.58 0.39
N VAL A 85 10.10 3.01 -0.75
CA VAL A 85 8.77 3.18 -1.31
C VAL A 85 8.04 1.84 -1.16
N LYS A 86 6.96 1.84 -0.40
CA LYS A 86 6.12 0.66 -0.19
C LYS A 86 4.79 0.81 -0.90
N ILE A 87 4.16 -0.32 -1.19
CA ILE A 87 2.79 -0.39 -1.68
C ILE A 87 1.87 -0.63 -0.48
N PHE A 88 0.79 0.15 -0.40
CA PHE A 88 -0.28 -0.03 0.57
C PHE A 88 -1.58 -0.32 -0.16
N GLY A 89 -2.21 -1.43 0.18
CA GLY A 89 -3.45 -1.89 -0.42
C GLY A 89 -4.61 -1.79 0.56
N TYR A 90 -5.70 -1.18 0.11
CA TYR A 90 -6.96 -1.00 0.82
C TYR A 90 -7.97 -1.95 0.21
N TYR A 91 -8.51 -2.85 1.01
CA TYR A 91 -9.39 -3.93 0.55
C TYR A 91 -10.75 -3.90 1.25
N HIS A 92 -11.69 -4.68 0.74
CA HIS A 92 -13.10 -4.73 1.16
C HIS A 92 -13.82 -3.39 1.02
N LEU A 93 -13.47 -2.62 -0.02
CA LEU A 93 -14.03 -1.28 -0.24
C LEU A 93 -15.52 -1.31 -0.60
N ALA A 94 -16.19 -0.17 -0.43
CA ALA A 94 -17.61 -0.04 -0.68
C ALA A 94 -17.97 -0.13 -2.17
N GLU A 95 -17.06 0.29 -3.05
CA GLU A 95 -17.30 0.43 -4.49
C GLU A 95 -16.02 0.30 -5.31
N ASP A 96 -16.17 0.10 -6.62
CA ASP A 96 -15.06 0.11 -7.58
C ASP A 96 -14.40 1.49 -7.61
N GLN A 97 -13.09 1.53 -7.43
CA GLN A 97 -12.31 2.75 -7.39
C GLN A 97 -11.94 3.29 -8.78
N SER A 98 -12.15 2.52 -9.84
CA SER A 98 -11.89 2.95 -11.23
C SER A 98 -12.77 4.11 -11.70
N ALA A 99 -13.90 4.34 -11.01
CA ALA A 99 -14.77 5.51 -11.24
C ALA A 99 -14.13 6.83 -10.75
N HIS A 100 -13.21 6.76 -9.80
CA HIS A 100 -12.61 7.92 -9.13
C HIS A 100 -11.12 8.10 -9.41
N TRP A 101 -10.41 7.01 -9.68
CA TRP A 101 -8.96 6.98 -9.80
C TRP A 101 -8.49 6.23 -11.06
N LYS A 102 -7.33 6.62 -11.57
CA LYS A 102 -6.60 5.89 -12.61
C LYS A 102 -5.22 5.50 -12.11
N VAL A 103 -4.71 4.38 -12.58
CA VAL A 103 -3.31 3.99 -12.31
C VAL A 103 -2.38 5.10 -12.78
N GLY A 104 -1.50 5.53 -11.90
CA GLY A 104 -0.59 6.65 -12.12
C GLY A 104 -1.03 7.98 -11.51
N ASP A 105 -2.29 8.15 -11.13
CA ASP A 105 -2.78 9.38 -10.51
C ASP A 105 -2.00 9.70 -9.23
N PRO A 106 -1.66 10.98 -9.00
CA PRO A 106 -1.01 11.42 -7.77
C PRO A 106 -1.99 11.34 -6.60
N VAL A 107 -1.50 10.91 -5.45
CA VAL A 107 -2.23 10.85 -4.19
C VAL A 107 -1.49 11.69 -3.16
N LYS A 108 -2.22 12.49 -2.39
CA LYS A 108 -1.66 13.29 -1.30
C LYS A 108 -1.92 12.59 0.04
N GLY A 109 -0.87 12.40 0.82
CA GLY A 109 -0.99 11.79 2.16
C GLY A 109 -1.98 12.53 3.05
N GLY A 110 -2.84 11.79 3.74
CA GLY A 110 -3.89 12.32 4.61
C GLY A 110 -5.15 12.81 3.90
N GLU A 111 -5.21 12.83 2.56
CA GLU A 111 -6.48 13.09 1.85
C GLU A 111 -7.37 11.85 1.83
N VAL A 112 -8.68 12.05 1.60
CA VAL A 112 -9.63 10.95 1.44
C VAL A 112 -9.33 10.22 0.13
N LEU A 113 -8.97 8.94 0.24
CA LEU A 113 -8.64 8.08 -0.89
C LEU A 113 -9.85 7.27 -1.37
N CYS A 114 -10.58 6.66 -0.46
CA CYS A 114 -11.67 5.74 -0.77
C CYS A 114 -12.61 5.61 0.44
N LYS A 115 -13.60 4.70 0.36
CA LYS A 115 -14.52 4.41 1.46
C LYS A 115 -14.45 2.93 1.85
N SER A 116 -14.44 2.67 3.15
CA SER A 116 -14.55 1.30 3.69
C SER A 116 -15.86 0.64 3.28
N GLY A 117 -15.86 -0.67 3.21
CA GLY A 117 -17.02 -1.47 2.84
C GLY A 117 -17.05 -2.83 3.52
N ASN A 118 -17.61 -3.79 2.82
CA ASN A 118 -17.74 -5.19 3.22
C ASN A 118 -17.73 -6.11 1.99
N SER A 119 -17.05 -5.72 0.91
CA SER A 119 -17.00 -6.49 -0.34
C SER A 119 -16.02 -7.67 -0.24
N GLY A 120 -16.24 -8.69 -1.08
CA GLY A 120 -15.44 -9.92 -1.11
C GLY A 120 -15.83 -10.95 -0.06
N SER A 121 -15.61 -12.23 -0.39
CA SER A 121 -16.06 -13.37 0.43
C SER A 121 -15.26 -13.57 1.73
N ALA A 122 -14.09 -12.95 1.87
CA ALA A 122 -13.29 -13.01 3.10
C ALA A 122 -13.71 -11.98 4.15
N SER A 123 -14.66 -11.07 3.84
CA SER A 123 -15.17 -10.11 4.79
C SER A 123 -16.46 -10.62 5.44
N SER A 124 -16.48 -10.68 6.76
CA SER A 124 -17.66 -11.08 7.56
C SER A 124 -18.41 -9.90 8.16
N GLY A 125 -17.96 -8.68 7.94
CA GLY A 125 -18.55 -7.44 8.44
C GLY A 125 -17.74 -6.22 8.02
N PRO A 126 -18.29 -5.00 8.11
CA PRO A 126 -17.62 -3.78 7.67
C PRO A 126 -16.28 -3.56 8.38
N HIS A 127 -15.21 -3.43 7.61
CA HIS A 127 -13.87 -3.08 8.08
C HIS A 127 -12.98 -2.62 6.91
N LEU A 128 -11.84 -2.04 7.21
CA LEU A 128 -10.75 -1.90 6.26
C LEU A 128 -9.75 -3.02 6.53
N HIS A 129 -9.48 -3.87 5.54
CA HIS A 129 -8.31 -4.73 5.51
C HIS A 129 -7.18 -4.00 4.78
N LEU A 130 -6.10 -3.70 5.50
CA LEU A 130 -4.94 -2.98 4.99
C LEU A 130 -3.75 -3.93 4.84
N MET A 131 -3.12 -3.94 3.67
CA MET A 131 -1.89 -4.70 3.43
C MET A 131 -0.75 -3.76 3.04
N ALA A 132 0.49 -4.18 3.25
CA ALA A 132 1.68 -3.46 2.77
C ALA A 132 2.74 -4.42 2.24
N GLY A 133 3.58 -3.93 1.33
CA GLY A 133 4.68 -4.72 0.76
C GLY A 133 5.46 -3.95 -0.31
N GLU A 134 6.40 -4.64 -0.96
CA GLU A 134 7.27 -4.01 -1.97
C GLU A 134 6.68 -3.99 -3.37
N LYS A 135 5.72 -4.86 -3.67
CA LYS A 135 5.19 -5.08 -5.03
C LYS A 135 3.68 -4.93 -5.04
N ILE A 136 3.13 -4.47 -6.17
CA ILE A 136 1.68 -4.51 -6.42
C ILE A 136 1.13 -5.94 -6.38
N ASN A 137 -0.20 -6.09 -6.34
CA ASN A 137 -0.88 -7.37 -6.16
C ASN A 137 -0.53 -8.03 -4.81
N LEU A 138 -0.71 -7.28 -3.73
CA LEU A 138 -0.39 -7.71 -2.37
C LEU A 138 -1.12 -8.99 -1.97
N ALA A 139 -2.26 -9.29 -2.59
CA ALA A 139 -2.98 -10.56 -2.37
C ALA A 139 -2.11 -11.80 -2.64
N THR A 140 -1.18 -11.72 -3.59
CA THR A 140 -0.34 -12.84 -4.04
C THR A 140 1.15 -12.68 -3.75
N ASN A 141 1.62 -11.47 -3.50
CA ASN A 141 3.02 -11.17 -3.21
C ASN A 141 3.33 -11.17 -1.69
N PRO A 142 4.60 -11.25 -1.29
CA PRO A 142 5.00 -11.08 0.10
C PRO A 142 4.52 -9.76 0.68
N VAL A 143 4.13 -9.78 1.96
CA VAL A 143 3.59 -8.63 2.71
C VAL A 143 4.38 -8.40 3.98
N GLU A 144 4.33 -7.16 4.45
CA GLU A 144 4.99 -6.65 5.64
C GLU A 144 3.92 -6.11 6.61
N ASP A 145 4.28 -5.90 7.88
CA ASP A 145 3.37 -5.31 8.87
C ASP A 145 3.05 -3.85 8.51
N PRO A 146 1.80 -3.54 8.10
CA PRO A 146 1.44 -2.17 7.74
C PRO A 146 1.54 -1.20 8.92
N LEU A 147 1.25 -1.66 10.14
CA LEU A 147 1.28 -0.80 11.33
C LEU A 147 2.70 -0.33 11.61
N ALA A 148 3.67 -1.23 11.58
CA ALA A 148 5.07 -0.90 11.80
C ALA A 148 5.59 0.13 10.78
N LEU A 149 5.19 0.00 9.51
CA LEU A 149 5.56 0.94 8.45
C LEU A 149 4.91 2.33 8.65
N ILE A 150 3.65 2.37 9.09
CA ILE A 150 2.94 3.63 9.37
C ILE A 150 3.58 4.33 10.57
N GLU A 151 3.75 3.62 11.68
CA GLU A 151 4.26 4.19 12.93
C GLU A 151 5.70 4.68 12.80
N ALA A 152 6.52 4.04 11.98
CA ALA A 152 7.90 4.45 11.72
C ALA A 152 8.02 5.88 11.16
N THR A 153 6.96 6.41 10.54
CA THR A 153 7.01 7.70 9.84
C THR A 153 5.80 8.61 10.18
N LEU A 154 5.03 8.31 11.23
CA LEU A 154 3.89 9.14 11.67
C LEU A 154 4.30 10.59 11.98
N THR A 155 5.43 10.78 12.62
CA THR A 155 6.04 12.11 12.77
C THR A 155 6.79 12.43 11.49
N PRO A 156 6.61 13.64 10.90
CA PRO A 156 7.33 14.04 9.70
C PRO A 156 8.84 13.91 9.88
N GLN A 157 9.50 13.25 8.95
CA GLN A 157 10.95 13.06 8.94
C GLN A 157 11.51 13.63 7.65
N THR A 158 12.58 14.44 7.76
CA THR A 158 13.30 14.97 6.61
C THR A 158 14.61 14.22 6.46
N ILE A 159 14.82 13.66 5.29
CA ILE A 159 16.08 12.99 4.95
C ILE A 159 16.72 13.62 3.73
N THR A 160 18.02 13.49 3.64
CA THR A 160 18.79 13.91 2.48
C THR A 160 18.95 12.71 1.54
N VAL A 161 18.46 12.85 0.31
CA VAL A 161 18.62 11.85 -0.74
C VAL A 161 19.69 12.35 -1.70
N GLU A 162 20.75 11.58 -1.90
CA GLU A 162 21.72 11.84 -2.95
C GLU A 162 21.08 11.50 -4.30
N ASP A 163 21.33 12.34 -5.32
CA ASP A 163 20.89 12.03 -6.67
C ASP A 163 21.64 10.77 -7.11
N GLU A 164 20.98 9.62 -7.14
CA GLU A 164 21.54 8.45 -7.81
C GLU A 164 21.78 8.81 -9.28
N GLU A 165 23.03 8.82 -9.71
CA GLU A 165 23.37 8.94 -11.13
C GLU A 165 22.56 7.91 -11.90
N LYS A 166 21.73 8.38 -12.84
CA LYS A 166 21.03 7.48 -13.77
C LYS A 166 22.04 6.52 -14.36
N PRO A 167 21.81 5.21 -14.32
CA PRO A 167 22.74 4.26 -14.93
C PRO A 167 22.96 4.68 -16.38
N VAL A 168 24.22 4.94 -16.76
CA VAL A 168 24.62 5.27 -18.12
C VAL A 168 24.27 4.06 -18.98
N VAL A 169 23.18 4.15 -19.73
CA VAL A 169 22.82 3.15 -20.72
C VAL A 169 23.90 3.17 -21.77
N LYS A 170 24.89 2.25 -21.69
CA LYS A 170 25.87 2.04 -22.74
C LYS A 170 25.12 1.66 -24.03
N LYS A 171 25.14 2.56 -25.02
CA LYS A 171 24.64 2.26 -26.36
C LYS A 171 25.23 0.95 -26.82
N PRO A 172 24.43 0.01 -27.36
CA PRO A 172 25.01 -1.21 -27.94
C PRO A 172 25.96 -0.84 -29.10
N ALA A 173 27.16 -1.41 -29.09
CA ALA A 173 28.14 -1.21 -30.13
C ALA A 173 27.54 -1.58 -31.48
N ALA A 174 27.65 -0.69 -32.46
CA ALA A 174 27.19 -0.93 -33.83
C ALA A 174 27.95 -2.15 -34.41
N LYS A 175 27.19 -3.16 -34.86
CA LYS A 175 27.74 -4.31 -35.58
C LYS A 175 28.36 -3.80 -36.89
N LYS A 176 29.65 -4.06 -37.09
CA LYS A 176 30.34 -3.83 -38.37
C LYS A 176 29.66 -4.66 -39.46
N PRO A 177 29.43 -4.08 -40.65
CA PRO A 177 28.88 -4.84 -41.76
C PRO A 177 29.89 -5.91 -42.22
N ALA A 178 29.38 -7.13 -42.47
CA ALA A 178 30.16 -8.22 -43.04
C ALA A 178 30.60 -7.85 -44.47
N LYS A 179 31.88 -7.95 -44.73
CA LYS A 179 32.39 -7.85 -46.11
C LYS A 179 31.99 -9.12 -46.88
N LYS A 180 31.37 -8.89 -48.06
CA LYS A 180 31.20 -9.91 -49.10
C LYS A 180 32.58 -10.23 -49.75
#